data_5efc681211403be0fd7048afdd44c7a2
#
_entry.id   5efc681211403be0fd7048afdd44c7a2
#
_cell.length_a   1.000
_cell.length_b   1.000
_cell.length_c   1.000
_cell.angle_alpha   90.00
_cell.angle_beta   90.00
_cell.angle_gamma   90.00
#
_symmetry.space_group_name_H-M   'P 1'
#
loop_
_entity.id
_entity.type
_entity.pdbx_description
1 polymer ?
#
loop_
_entity_poly.entity_id
_entity_poly.type
_entity_poly.pdbx_seq_one_letter_code
_entity_poly.pdbx_strand_id
1 'polypeptide(L)'
;MKPERELVRRRATAVVLLAAMFGASAWARQLPPLPVNDRSFPHALIPVVEAEHAFAELSAAQGMKAAFLGFAAPDAVIFRRTPVNAIEAWAQTNPAPTGLLTWYPTYADVSRAGDLGWTTGPYEFREKREDKQAVGNGHYVTLWRRQPDGTFKFVLDFGIRHDAPAAKETGLQYPPSARKAGSQSDKGRGVAEVEAARASLLDAERSLADDSAPEGSARALLSRADDSFRLYRQNSFPFVGREAARKALEGKTDVVTWKASKAEVSRSGDLGYAYGTYELKTKASDEKPTEQGNYVRIWKREGSTWRVVLDVTSAVRPQ
;
A
#
# COMPACT_ATOMS: atom_id res chain seq x y z
N MET A 1 11.01 22.57 -63.97
CA MET A 1 11.56 21.54 -63.04
C MET A 1 11.12 21.91 -61.64
N LYS A 2 10.16 21.19 -61.08
CA LYS A 2 9.71 21.32 -59.69
C LYS A 2 10.39 20.20 -58.89
N PRO A 3 10.92 20.44 -57.68
CA PRO A 3 11.31 19.36 -56.78
C PRO A 3 10.11 18.90 -55.97
N GLU A 4 9.93 17.60 -55.94
CA GLU A 4 8.92 16.88 -55.19
C GLU A 4 9.21 17.03 -53.70
N ARG A 5 8.15 17.31 -52.92
CA ARG A 5 8.17 17.28 -51.46
C ARG A 5 7.86 15.86 -50.99
N GLU A 6 8.85 15.19 -50.45
CA GLU A 6 8.74 13.90 -49.82
C GLU A 6 7.97 14.02 -48.51
N LEU A 7 6.79 13.41 -48.48
CA LEU A 7 5.87 13.39 -47.34
C LEU A 7 6.31 12.24 -46.40
N VAL A 8 7.06 12.56 -45.34
CA VAL A 8 7.40 11.61 -44.29
C VAL A 8 6.14 11.24 -43.50
N ARG A 9 5.54 10.10 -43.86
CA ARG A 9 4.46 9.48 -43.08
C ARG A 9 5.02 8.95 -41.79
N ARG A 10 4.75 9.65 -40.67
CA ARG A 10 4.90 9.11 -39.33
C ARG A 10 3.87 7.97 -39.15
N ARG A 11 4.35 6.75 -39.12
CA ARG A 11 3.56 5.59 -38.68
C ARG A 11 3.38 5.68 -37.19
N ALA A 12 2.21 6.09 -36.74
CA ALA A 12 1.75 5.88 -35.37
C ALA A 12 1.52 4.39 -35.19
N THR A 13 2.39 3.73 -34.44
CA THR A 13 2.19 2.35 -34.00
C THR A 13 1.08 2.37 -32.97
N ALA A 14 -0.14 2.10 -33.40
CA ALA A 14 -1.24 1.83 -32.49
C ALA A 14 -0.93 0.51 -31.75
N VAL A 15 -0.64 0.60 -30.47
CA VAL A 15 -0.66 -0.57 -29.58
C VAL A 15 -2.13 -0.97 -29.46
N VAL A 16 -2.50 -1.97 -30.25
CA VAL A 16 -3.81 -2.63 -30.13
C VAL A 16 -3.75 -3.42 -28.80
N LEU A 17 -4.37 -2.86 -27.77
CA LEU A 17 -4.78 -3.62 -26.60
C LEU A 17 -5.79 -4.65 -27.10
N LEU A 18 -5.35 -5.89 -27.27
CA LEU A 18 -6.23 -7.05 -27.41
C LEU A 18 -6.97 -7.19 -26.08
N ALA A 19 -8.12 -6.56 -25.98
CA ALA A 19 -9.12 -6.92 -24.98
C ALA A 19 -9.61 -8.32 -25.34
N ALA A 20 -8.93 -9.33 -24.78
CA ALA A 20 -9.47 -10.69 -24.78
C ALA A 20 -10.80 -10.62 -24.02
N MET A 21 -11.90 -10.79 -24.73
CA MET A 21 -13.23 -11.03 -24.15
C MET A 21 -13.22 -12.40 -23.48
N PHE A 22 -12.59 -12.48 -22.31
CA PHE A 22 -12.83 -13.55 -21.36
C PHE A 22 -14.09 -13.15 -20.59
N GLY A 23 -15.10 -13.99 -20.61
CA GLY A 23 -16.31 -13.81 -19.82
C GLY A 23 -15.91 -13.45 -18.38
N ALA A 24 -16.40 -12.31 -17.88
CA ALA A 24 -16.11 -11.84 -16.53
C ALA A 24 -16.33 -13.01 -15.58
N SER A 25 -15.27 -13.45 -14.90
CA SER A 25 -15.35 -14.53 -13.93
C SER A 25 -16.41 -14.16 -12.90
N ALA A 26 -17.12 -15.13 -12.36
CA ALA A 26 -18.19 -14.91 -11.38
C ALA A 26 -17.71 -14.07 -10.19
N TRP A 27 -16.41 -14.03 -9.96
CA TRP A 27 -15.77 -13.22 -8.92
C TRP A 27 -15.65 -11.73 -9.28
N ALA A 28 -15.36 -11.37 -10.54
CA ALA A 28 -15.34 -9.97 -10.99
C ALA A 28 -16.68 -9.25 -10.74
N ARG A 29 -17.78 -9.99 -10.66
CA ARG A 29 -19.10 -9.48 -10.28
C ARG A 29 -19.25 -9.24 -8.76
N GLN A 30 -18.30 -9.67 -7.94
CA GLN A 30 -18.32 -9.48 -6.48
C GLN A 30 -17.50 -8.26 -6.03
N LEU A 31 -16.69 -7.67 -6.92
CA LEU A 31 -16.01 -6.41 -6.64
C LEU A 31 -17.03 -5.30 -6.50
N PRO A 32 -16.93 -4.44 -5.48
CA PRO A 32 -17.73 -3.23 -5.43
C PRO A 32 -17.52 -2.44 -6.72
N PRO A 33 -18.59 -1.99 -7.39
CA PRO A 33 -18.42 -1.19 -8.60
C PRO A 33 -17.62 0.06 -8.29
N LEU A 34 -16.69 0.40 -9.18
CA LEU A 34 -15.96 1.65 -9.11
C LEU A 34 -16.96 2.83 -9.21
N PRO A 35 -16.91 3.81 -8.31
CA PRO A 35 -17.78 4.97 -8.36
C PRO A 35 -17.35 5.97 -9.45
N VAL A 36 -16.82 5.49 -10.58
CA VAL A 36 -16.29 6.30 -11.68
C VAL A 36 -17.32 7.25 -12.30
N ASN A 37 -18.60 6.95 -12.16
CA ASN A 37 -19.71 7.78 -12.63
C ASN A 37 -20.22 8.77 -11.57
N ASP A 38 -19.71 8.70 -10.34
CA ASP A 38 -20.04 9.65 -9.29
C ASP A 38 -19.15 10.88 -9.42
N ARG A 39 -19.74 11.99 -9.85
CA ARG A 39 -19.05 13.29 -9.96
C ARG A 39 -18.46 13.79 -8.64
N SER A 40 -18.92 13.24 -7.52
CA SER A 40 -18.41 13.57 -6.19
C SER A 40 -17.17 12.76 -5.82
N PHE A 41 -16.84 11.69 -6.56
CA PHE A 41 -15.68 10.86 -6.30
C PHE A 41 -14.38 11.57 -6.73
N PRO A 42 -13.29 11.52 -5.92
CA PRO A 42 -12.05 12.20 -6.25
C PRO A 42 -11.40 11.62 -7.52
N HIS A 43 -11.33 12.41 -8.59
CA HIS A 43 -10.76 11.96 -9.87
C HIS A 43 -9.32 11.45 -9.76
N ALA A 44 -8.51 12.00 -8.85
CA ALA A 44 -7.14 11.55 -8.65
C ALA A 44 -7.02 10.14 -8.05
N LEU A 45 -8.07 9.66 -7.39
CA LEU A 45 -8.12 8.27 -6.85
C LEU A 45 -8.47 7.25 -7.92
N ILE A 46 -9.18 7.64 -8.98
CA ILE A 46 -9.65 6.69 -10.00
C ILE A 46 -8.51 5.81 -10.52
N PRO A 47 -7.37 6.34 -11.01
CA PRO A 47 -6.31 5.49 -11.55
C PRO A 47 -5.67 4.55 -10.54
N VAL A 48 -5.62 4.94 -9.26
CA VAL A 48 -5.07 4.11 -8.18
C VAL A 48 -6.00 2.94 -7.87
N VAL A 49 -7.31 3.22 -7.78
CA VAL A 49 -8.32 2.20 -7.49
C VAL A 49 -8.52 1.26 -8.67
N GLU A 50 -8.49 1.78 -9.92
CA GLU A 50 -8.51 0.97 -11.13
C GLU A 50 -7.30 0.02 -11.21
N ALA A 51 -6.10 0.50 -10.86
CA ALA A 51 -4.91 -0.33 -10.82
C ALA A 51 -5.04 -1.46 -9.78
N GLU A 52 -5.59 -1.17 -8.59
CA GLU A 52 -5.85 -2.18 -7.57
C GLU A 52 -6.86 -3.24 -8.03
N HIS A 53 -7.97 -2.80 -8.64
CA HIS A 53 -8.97 -3.72 -9.19
C HIS A 53 -8.38 -4.60 -10.30
N ALA A 54 -7.66 -4.01 -11.27
CA ALA A 54 -7.03 -4.75 -12.35
C ALA A 54 -5.99 -5.76 -11.84
N PHE A 55 -5.27 -5.42 -10.77
CA PHE A 55 -4.33 -6.31 -10.10
C PHE A 55 -5.05 -7.51 -9.47
N ALA A 56 -6.15 -7.27 -8.76
CA ALA A 56 -6.98 -8.31 -8.15
C ALA A 56 -7.65 -9.20 -9.23
N GLU A 57 -8.15 -8.61 -10.30
CA GLU A 57 -8.74 -9.33 -11.42
C GLU A 57 -7.72 -10.23 -12.13
N LEU A 58 -6.50 -9.73 -12.36
CA LEU A 58 -5.44 -10.52 -12.96
C LEU A 58 -5.04 -11.70 -12.06
N SER A 59 -4.97 -11.49 -10.74
CA SER A 59 -4.74 -12.58 -9.77
C SER A 59 -5.83 -13.65 -9.84
N ALA A 60 -7.08 -13.23 -9.86
CA ALA A 60 -8.20 -14.13 -9.98
C ALA A 60 -8.24 -14.87 -11.34
N ALA A 61 -7.84 -14.22 -12.44
CA ALA A 61 -7.88 -14.80 -13.77
C ALA A 61 -6.68 -15.71 -14.08
N GLN A 62 -5.47 -15.26 -13.76
CA GLN A 62 -4.20 -15.87 -14.19
C GLN A 62 -3.31 -16.30 -13.03
N GLY A 63 -3.74 -16.09 -11.78
CA GLY A 63 -3.01 -16.45 -10.57
C GLY A 63 -2.06 -15.37 -10.06
N MET A 64 -1.66 -15.55 -8.81
CA MET A 64 -0.84 -14.58 -8.06
C MET A 64 0.45 -14.19 -8.77
N LYS A 65 1.21 -15.16 -9.30
CA LYS A 65 2.50 -14.89 -9.94
C LYS A 65 2.36 -13.93 -11.12
N ALA A 66 1.40 -14.18 -12.01
CA ALA A 66 1.13 -13.33 -13.17
C ALA A 66 0.73 -11.91 -12.73
N ALA A 67 -0.12 -11.81 -11.73
CA ALA A 67 -0.59 -10.54 -11.20
C ALA A 67 0.55 -9.71 -10.58
N PHE A 68 1.30 -10.31 -9.66
CA PHE A 68 2.40 -9.60 -9.01
C PHE A 68 3.49 -9.18 -10.00
N LEU A 69 3.89 -10.03 -10.93
CA LEU A 69 4.85 -9.67 -11.98
C LEU A 69 4.30 -8.59 -12.92
N GLY A 70 3.01 -8.63 -13.23
CA GLY A 70 2.35 -7.67 -14.13
C GLY A 70 2.22 -6.27 -13.54
N PHE A 71 2.05 -6.15 -12.22
CA PHE A 71 1.80 -4.87 -11.55
C PHE A 71 2.96 -4.33 -10.72
N ALA A 72 4.03 -5.09 -10.49
CA ALA A 72 5.21 -4.61 -9.78
C ALA A 72 5.96 -3.52 -10.58
N ALA A 73 6.37 -2.45 -9.91
CA ALA A 73 7.41 -1.57 -10.40
C ALA A 73 8.77 -2.29 -10.35
N PRO A 74 9.78 -1.88 -11.15
CA PRO A 74 11.10 -2.53 -11.13
C PRO A 74 11.78 -2.57 -9.75
N ASP A 75 11.51 -1.57 -8.93
CA ASP A 75 12.02 -1.42 -7.56
C ASP A 75 11.00 -1.79 -6.47
N ALA A 76 9.90 -2.46 -6.85
CA ALA A 76 8.85 -2.86 -5.93
C ALA A 76 9.35 -3.82 -4.86
N VAL A 77 8.81 -3.66 -3.65
CA VAL A 77 9.18 -4.45 -2.47
C VAL A 77 7.98 -5.24 -1.97
N ILE A 78 8.21 -6.50 -1.65
CA ILE A 78 7.33 -7.34 -0.85
C ILE A 78 8.09 -7.84 0.37
N PHE A 79 7.35 -8.37 1.35
CA PHE A 79 7.92 -8.81 2.60
C PHE A 79 7.91 -10.34 2.70
N ARG A 80 9.10 -10.90 2.94
CA ARG A 80 9.33 -12.27 3.35
C ARG A 80 9.84 -12.24 4.80
N ARG A 81 11.02 -12.81 5.07
CA ARG A 81 11.70 -12.57 6.37
C ARG A 81 12.23 -11.13 6.48
N THR A 82 12.64 -10.58 5.35
CA THR A 82 13.09 -9.20 5.17
C THR A 82 12.41 -8.60 3.94
N PRO A 83 12.44 -7.29 3.75
CA PRO A 83 12.04 -6.68 2.49
C PRO A 83 12.87 -7.23 1.33
N VAL A 84 12.22 -7.64 0.25
CA VAL A 84 12.87 -8.19 -0.96
C VAL A 84 12.25 -7.58 -2.22
N ASN A 85 13.00 -7.57 -3.33
CA ASN A 85 12.46 -7.15 -4.62
C ASN A 85 11.31 -8.07 -5.04
N ALA A 86 10.18 -7.47 -5.40
CA ALA A 86 8.96 -8.20 -5.71
C ALA A 86 9.09 -9.05 -6.97
N ILE A 87 9.72 -8.50 -8.02
CA ILE A 87 9.89 -9.19 -9.31
C ILE A 87 10.79 -10.42 -9.13
N GLU A 88 11.94 -10.26 -8.47
CA GLU A 88 12.87 -11.36 -8.22
C GLU A 88 12.24 -12.47 -7.37
N ALA A 89 11.57 -12.08 -6.28
CA ALA A 89 10.93 -13.02 -5.38
C ALA A 89 9.79 -13.80 -6.07
N TRP A 90 8.96 -13.14 -6.87
CA TRP A 90 7.88 -13.80 -7.60
C TRP A 90 8.36 -14.61 -8.81
N ALA A 91 9.44 -14.18 -9.48
CA ALA A 91 10.05 -14.97 -10.55
C ALA A 91 10.47 -16.36 -10.04
N GLN A 92 11.02 -16.43 -8.83
CA GLN A 92 11.47 -17.66 -8.18
C GLN A 92 10.35 -18.46 -7.48
N THR A 93 9.17 -17.83 -7.28
CA THR A 93 8.04 -18.49 -6.61
C THR A 93 7.23 -19.31 -7.61
N ASN A 94 6.88 -20.53 -7.24
CA ASN A 94 5.94 -21.37 -7.98
C ASN A 94 4.72 -21.66 -7.10
N PRO A 95 3.73 -20.75 -7.05
CA PRO A 95 2.52 -20.97 -6.28
C PRO A 95 1.72 -22.12 -6.85
N ALA A 96 0.95 -22.81 -6.01
CA ALA A 96 0.04 -23.85 -6.46
C ALA A 96 -0.90 -23.27 -7.54
N PRO A 97 -1.03 -23.90 -8.70
CA PRO A 97 -1.82 -23.37 -9.82
C PRO A 97 -3.31 -23.26 -9.50
N THR A 98 -3.78 -24.02 -8.51
CA THR A 98 -5.18 -24.04 -8.03
C THR A 98 -5.47 -22.93 -7.02
N GLY A 99 -4.46 -22.34 -6.40
CA GLY A 99 -4.63 -21.33 -5.37
C GLY A 99 -5.32 -20.08 -5.91
N LEU A 100 -6.28 -19.55 -5.14
CA LEU A 100 -7.01 -18.34 -5.47
C LEU A 100 -6.85 -17.31 -4.35
N LEU A 101 -6.17 -16.21 -4.65
CA LEU A 101 -6.10 -15.01 -3.81
C LEU A 101 -7.03 -13.95 -4.39
N THR A 102 -7.95 -13.47 -3.59
CA THR A 102 -8.91 -12.42 -3.95
C THR A 102 -8.91 -11.31 -2.91
N TRP A 103 -9.03 -10.07 -3.36
CA TRP A 103 -9.09 -8.89 -2.51
C TRP A 103 -9.80 -7.74 -3.21
N TYR A 104 -10.15 -6.71 -2.46
CA TYR A 104 -10.71 -5.48 -3.00
C TYR A 104 -10.42 -4.32 -2.06
N PRO A 105 -10.28 -3.08 -2.57
CA PRO A 105 -10.03 -1.94 -1.71
C PRO A 105 -11.29 -1.50 -0.98
N THR A 106 -11.15 -1.25 0.33
CA THR A 106 -12.17 -0.61 1.16
C THR A 106 -11.73 0.78 1.62
N TYR A 107 -10.45 1.10 1.39
CA TYR A 107 -9.92 2.44 1.59
C TYR A 107 -8.84 2.75 0.55
N ALA A 108 -8.80 4.02 0.11
CA ALA A 108 -7.77 4.56 -0.76
C ALA A 108 -7.44 6.01 -0.41
N ASP A 109 -6.19 6.41 -0.61
CA ASP A 109 -5.75 7.80 -0.54
C ASP A 109 -4.69 8.06 -1.62
N VAL A 110 -4.51 9.33 -1.96
CA VAL A 110 -3.58 9.76 -3.01
C VAL A 110 -2.95 11.11 -2.64
N SER A 111 -1.70 11.29 -3.06
CA SER A 111 -0.98 12.56 -2.93
C SER A 111 -1.64 13.67 -3.74
N ARG A 112 -1.41 14.93 -3.37
CA ARG A 112 -1.93 16.08 -4.13
C ARG A 112 -1.45 16.09 -5.58
N ALA A 113 -0.22 15.66 -5.84
CA ALA A 113 0.31 15.53 -7.20
C ALA A 113 -0.28 14.35 -7.99
N GLY A 114 -1.05 13.46 -7.36
CA GLY A 114 -1.66 12.31 -8.01
C GLY A 114 -0.65 11.27 -8.52
N ASP A 115 0.56 11.22 -7.97
CA ASP A 115 1.66 10.37 -8.43
C ASP A 115 2.00 9.23 -7.46
N LEU A 116 1.59 9.36 -6.20
CA LEU A 116 1.72 8.34 -5.17
C LEU A 116 0.36 8.15 -4.49
N GLY A 117 -0.09 6.91 -4.39
CA GLY A 117 -1.32 6.54 -3.68
C GLY A 117 -1.15 5.26 -2.91
N TRP A 118 -2.14 4.92 -2.11
CA TRP A 118 -2.21 3.63 -1.42
C TRP A 118 -3.64 3.16 -1.26
N THR A 119 -3.77 1.86 -1.17
CA THR A 119 -5.03 1.14 -1.00
C THR A 119 -4.88 0.12 0.09
N THR A 120 -6.00 -0.22 0.71
CA THR A 120 -6.09 -1.32 1.66
C THR A 120 -7.49 -1.89 1.69
N GLY A 121 -7.59 -3.14 2.07
CA GLY A 121 -8.86 -3.85 2.19
C GLY A 121 -8.65 -5.31 2.60
N PRO A 122 -9.73 -6.07 2.73
CA PRO A 122 -9.68 -7.48 3.05
C PRO A 122 -9.17 -8.32 1.88
N TYR A 123 -8.50 -9.42 2.20
CA TYR A 123 -8.19 -10.48 1.24
C TYR A 123 -8.65 -11.84 1.76
N GLU A 124 -8.91 -12.74 0.82
CA GLU A 124 -9.19 -14.15 1.07
C GLU A 124 -8.27 -15.03 0.21
N PHE A 125 -7.76 -16.09 0.79
CA PHE A 125 -6.99 -17.11 0.08
C PHE A 125 -7.68 -18.47 0.19
N ARG A 126 -7.87 -19.14 -0.95
CA ARG A 126 -8.38 -20.51 -1.09
C ARG A 126 -7.31 -21.38 -1.72
N GLU A 127 -7.19 -22.63 -1.29
CA GLU A 127 -6.27 -23.58 -1.91
C GLU A 127 -6.71 -24.00 -3.30
N LYS A 128 -8.03 -24.04 -3.51
CA LYS A 128 -8.65 -24.30 -4.82
C LYS A 128 -9.73 -23.27 -5.10
N ARG A 129 -9.92 -22.97 -6.38
CA ARG A 129 -10.94 -21.99 -6.84
C ARG A 129 -12.35 -22.35 -6.44
N GLU A 130 -12.66 -23.64 -6.43
CA GLU A 130 -13.96 -24.20 -6.10
C GLU A 130 -14.24 -24.28 -4.60
N ASP A 131 -13.25 -24.06 -3.75
CA ASP A 131 -13.43 -24.11 -2.30
C ASP A 131 -14.41 -23.03 -1.86
N LYS A 132 -15.40 -23.42 -1.05
CA LYS A 132 -16.40 -22.51 -0.52
C LYS A 132 -15.85 -21.63 0.60
N GLN A 133 -14.82 -22.11 1.30
CA GLN A 133 -14.23 -21.42 2.44
C GLN A 133 -12.78 -21.02 2.14
N ALA A 134 -12.40 -19.83 2.56
CA ALA A 134 -11.02 -19.38 2.56
C ALA A 134 -10.25 -20.07 3.70
N VAL A 135 -9.01 -20.46 3.43
CA VAL A 135 -8.06 -20.98 4.43
C VAL A 135 -7.13 -19.89 4.97
N GLY A 136 -7.21 -18.70 4.41
CA GLY A 136 -6.48 -17.53 4.86
C GLY A 136 -7.30 -16.27 4.65
N ASN A 137 -7.34 -15.42 5.66
CA ASN A 137 -7.98 -14.11 5.63
C ASN A 137 -7.02 -13.06 6.18
N GLY A 138 -7.21 -11.83 5.79
CA GLY A 138 -6.41 -10.74 6.32
C GLY A 138 -6.71 -9.41 5.65
N HIS A 139 -5.82 -8.45 5.89
CA HIS A 139 -5.82 -7.16 5.21
C HIS A 139 -4.50 -6.92 4.51
N TYR A 140 -4.57 -6.29 3.35
CA TYR A 140 -3.41 -5.88 2.58
C TYR A 140 -3.20 -4.36 2.66
N VAL A 141 -2.01 -3.93 2.33
CA VAL A 141 -1.64 -2.53 2.09
C VAL A 141 -0.77 -2.51 0.85
N THR A 142 -1.23 -1.81 -0.18
CA THR A 142 -0.47 -1.63 -1.43
C THR A 142 -0.19 -0.15 -1.67
N LEU A 143 1.07 0.17 -1.93
CA LEU A 143 1.51 1.52 -2.33
C LEU A 143 1.70 1.56 -3.83
N TRP A 144 1.08 2.53 -4.47
CA TRP A 144 1.02 2.71 -5.92
C TRP A 144 1.76 3.96 -6.35
N ARG A 145 2.62 3.85 -7.34
CA ARG A 145 3.34 4.97 -7.93
C ARG A 145 3.07 5.06 -9.43
N ARG A 146 2.74 6.28 -9.88
CA ARG A 146 2.58 6.57 -11.29
C ARG A 146 3.92 6.45 -12.00
N GLN A 147 3.94 5.68 -13.08
CA GLN A 147 5.10 5.48 -13.93
C GLN A 147 5.20 6.59 -14.99
N PRO A 148 6.36 6.73 -15.69
CA PRO A 148 6.53 7.74 -16.74
C PRO A 148 5.53 7.61 -17.90
N ASP A 149 5.01 6.41 -18.18
CA ASP A 149 3.98 6.15 -19.18
C ASP A 149 2.56 6.47 -18.71
N GLY A 150 2.42 6.93 -17.46
CA GLY A 150 1.14 7.29 -16.84
C GLY A 150 0.41 6.14 -16.14
N THR A 151 0.87 4.89 -16.30
CA THR A 151 0.30 3.73 -15.60
C THR A 151 0.67 3.74 -14.12
N PHE A 152 -0.11 3.04 -13.29
CA PHE A 152 0.25 2.80 -11.90
C PHE A 152 0.83 1.40 -11.73
N LYS A 153 1.95 1.32 -11.01
CA LYS A 153 2.57 0.08 -10.56
C LYS A 153 2.72 0.11 -9.05
N PHE A 154 2.55 -1.03 -8.40
CA PHE A 154 2.83 -1.05 -6.97
C PHE A 154 4.35 -0.97 -6.72
N VAL A 155 4.71 -0.22 -5.69
CA VAL A 155 6.08 -0.07 -5.20
C VAL A 155 6.30 -0.79 -3.88
N LEU A 156 5.21 -1.14 -3.20
CA LEU A 156 5.24 -1.92 -1.97
C LEU A 156 3.90 -2.64 -1.82
N ASP A 157 3.98 -3.91 -1.42
CA ASP A 157 2.81 -4.70 -1.01
C ASP A 157 3.10 -5.43 0.30
N PHE A 158 2.16 -5.31 1.25
CA PHE A 158 2.28 -5.87 2.60
C PHE A 158 0.93 -6.42 3.07
N GLY A 159 0.92 -7.56 3.72
CA GLY A 159 -0.29 -8.16 4.25
C GLY A 159 -0.15 -8.64 5.69
N ILE A 160 -1.24 -8.54 6.44
CA ILE A 160 -1.41 -9.20 7.74
C ILE A 160 -2.49 -10.27 7.64
N ARG A 161 -2.40 -11.27 8.49
CA ARG A 161 -3.43 -12.31 8.62
C ARG A 161 -4.26 -12.07 9.88
N HIS A 162 -5.52 -12.42 9.80
CA HIS A 162 -6.46 -12.48 10.93
C HIS A 162 -7.55 -13.52 10.62
N ASP A 163 -8.44 -13.76 11.56
CA ASP A 163 -9.58 -14.66 11.38
C ASP A 163 -10.55 -14.14 10.31
N ALA A 164 -11.44 -15.02 9.84
CA ALA A 164 -12.47 -14.62 8.90
C ALA A 164 -13.37 -13.53 9.51
N PRO A 165 -13.73 -12.47 8.75
CA PRO A 165 -14.61 -11.42 9.25
C PRO A 165 -16.03 -11.95 9.44
N ALA A 166 -16.72 -11.46 10.48
CA ALA A 166 -18.13 -11.77 10.74
C ALA A 166 -19.06 -11.23 9.62
N ALA A 167 -18.66 -10.15 8.96
CA ALA A 167 -19.36 -9.54 7.83
C ALA A 167 -18.36 -9.00 6.81
N LYS A 168 -18.75 -8.99 5.54
CA LYS A 168 -17.92 -8.38 4.48
C LYS A 168 -17.89 -6.86 4.65
N GLU A 169 -16.71 -6.30 4.55
CA GLU A 169 -16.56 -4.86 4.40
C GLU A 169 -17.14 -4.42 3.06
N THR A 170 -17.84 -3.30 3.04
CA THR A 170 -18.47 -2.78 1.82
C THR A 170 -18.17 -1.30 1.65
N GLY A 171 -18.13 -0.87 0.39
CA GLY A 171 -17.85 0.52 0.05
C GLY A 171 -16.36 0.89 0.10
N LEU A 172 -16.02 1.93 -0.64
CA LEU A 172 -14.69 2.50 -0.69
C LEU A 172 -14.68 3.83 0.06
N GLN A 173 -13.87 3.91 1.11
CA GLN A 173 -13.65 5.12 1.90
C GLN A 173 -12.40 5.85 1.40
N TYR A 174 -12.34 7.16 1.60
CA TYR A 174 -11.19 8.01 1.29
C TYR A 174 -11.23 9.27 2.17
N PRO A 175 -10.06 9.91 2.43
CA PRO A 175 -10.02 11.11 3.23
C PRO A 175 -10.53 12.33 2.44
N PRO A 176 -11.07 13.36 3.11
CA PRO A 176 -11.53 14.59 2.44
C PRO A 176 -10.45 15.28 1.60
N SER A 177 -9.17 15.14 1.98
CA SER A 177 -8.03 15.69 1.24
C SER A 177 -7.88 15.11 -0.17
N ALA A 178 -8.33 13.87 -0.42
CA ALA A 178 -8.29 13.25 -1.74
C ALA A 178 -9.13 14.02 -2.78
N ARG A 179 -10.17 14.73 -2.36
CA ARG A 179 -10.98 15.60 -3.26
C ARG A 179 -10.23 16.77 -3.85
N LYS A 180 -9.13 17.18 -3.22
CA LYS A 180 -8.26 18.28 -3.65
C LYS A 180 -7.06 17.81 -4.45
N ALA A 181 -6.85 16.50 -4.59
CA ALA A 181 -5.73 15.92 -5.30
C ALA A 181 -5.91 16.05 -6.83
N GLY A 182 -4.78 16.10 -7.56
CA GLY A 182 -4.77 16.11 -9.03
C GLY A 182 -5.17 17.44 -9.66
N SER A 183 -5.34 18.52 -8.90
CA SER A 183 -5.60 19.84 -9.48
C SER A 183 -4.37 20.33 -10.28
N GLN A 184 -4.61 21.05 -11.39
CA GLN A 184 -3.52 21.56 -12.25
C GLN A 184 -2.55 22.52 -11.51
N SER A 185 -2.95 23.05 -10.36
CA SER A 185 -2.10 23.90 -9.51
C SER A 185 -1.04 23.10 -8.75
N ASP A 186 -1.20 21.79 -8.59
CA ASP A 186 -0.24 20.90 -7.93
C ASP A 186 0.84 20.40 -8.91
N LYS A 187 1.48 21.32 -9.64
CA LYS A 187 2.75 21.03 -10.32
C LYS A 187 3.72 20.58 -9.23
N GLY A 188 4.20 19.34 -9.34
CA GLY A 188 5.13 18.76 -8.35
C GLY A 188 6.28 19.72 -8.03
N ARG A 189 6.83 19.54 -6.86
CA ARG A 189 8.03 20.26 -6.38
C ARG A 189 9.24 19.93 -7.25
N GLY A 190 10.22 20.80 -7.24
CA GLY A 190 11.53 20.49 -7.83
C GLY A 190 12.23 19.34 -7.10
N VAL A 191 13.18 18.69 -7.75
CA VAL A 191 13.92 17.53 -7.19
C VAL A 191 14.46 17.82 -5.80
N ALA A 192 15.08 18.98 -5.59
CA ALA A 192 15.64 19.37 -4.28
C ALA A 192 14.58 19.48 -3.18
N GLU A 193 13.38 19.96 -3.51
CA GLU A 193 12.27 20.07 -2.56
C GLU A 193 11.65 18.70 -2.21
N VAL A 194 11.62 17.77 -3.16
CA VAL A 194 11.19 16.37 -2.92
C VAL A 194 12.20 15.67 -2.02
N GLU A 195 13.50 15.84 -2.27
CA GLU A 195 14.55 15.28 -1.41
C GLU A 195 14.53 15.88 0.01
N ALA A 196 14.28 17.17 0.15
CA ALA A 196 14.09 17.81 1.45
C ALA A 196 12.85 17.26 2.19
N ALA A 197 11.75 17.00 1.47
CA ALA A 197 10.56 16.38 2.05
C ALA A 197 10.84 14.94 2.48
N ARG A 198 11.61 14.17 1.70
CA ARG A 198 12.03 12.81 2.04
C ARG A 198 12.93 12.78 3.26
N ALA A 199 13.91 13.70 3.34
CA ALA A 199 14.76 13.84 4.51
C ALA A 199 13.94 14.18 5.77
N SER A 200 12.98 15.10 5.66
CA SER A 200 12.06 15.47 6.74
C SER A 200 11.19 14.29 7.19
N LEU A 201 10.78 13.39 6.29
CA LEU A 201 10.07 12.16 6.65
C LEU A 201 10.98 11.21 7.43
N LEU A 202 12.21 11.02 6.98
CA LEU A 202 13.19 10.19 7.70
C LEU A 202 13.52 10.75 9.09
N ASP A 203 13.53 12.08 9.25
CA ASP A 203 13.67 12.72 10.56
C ASP A 203 12.45 12.42 11.46
N ALA A 204 11.25 12.44 10.91
CA ALA A 204 10.03 12.05 11.64
C ALA A 204 10.05 10.58 12.07
N GLU A 205 10.52 9.67 11.22
CA GLU A 205 10.71 8.25 11.54
C GLU A 205 11.75 8.07 12.67
N ARG A 206 12.89 8.75 12.59
CA ARG A 206 13.92 8.69 13.63
C ARG A 206 13.40 9.24 14.96
N SER A 207 12.78 10.42 14.94
CA SER A 207 12.20 11.01 16.14
C SER A 207 11.14 10.12 16.79
N LEU A 208 10.30 9.41 16.00
CA LEU A 208 9.37 8.43 16.54
C LEU A 208 10.10 7.26 17.22
N ALA A 209 11.19 6.77 16.62
CA ALA A 209 11.98 5.69 17.20
C ALA A 209 12.68 6.14 18.50
N ASP A 210 13.24 7.35 18.51
CA ASP A 210 13.91 7.93 19.68
C ASP A 210 12.96 8.14 20.85
N ASP A 211 11.73 8.61 20.59
CA ASP A 211 10.70 8.80 21.62
C ASP A 211 10.12 7.49 22.16
N SER A 212 10.26 6.40 21.41
CA SER A 212 9.69 5.10 21.80
C SER A 212 10.34 4.50 23.06
N ALA A 213 11.61 4.75 23.31
CA ALA A 213 12.32 4.23 24.47
C ALA A 213 11.91 4.94 25.80
N PRO A 214 11.91 6.27 25.87
CA PRO A 214 11.55 6.98 27.12
C PRO A 214 10.04 7.06 27.38
N GLU A 215 9.23 7.18 26.33
CA GLU A 215 7.78 7.43 26.46
C GLU A 215 6.94 6.15 26.37
N GLY A 216 7.51 5.06 25.88
CA GLY A 216 6.82 3.85 25.48
C GLY A 216 6.33 3.93 24.02
N SER A 217 6.51 2.87 23.28
CA SER A 217 6.28 2.83 21.84
C SER A 217 4.83 3.14 21.44
N ALA A 218 3.87 2.70 22.26
CA ALA A 218 2.45 2.99 22.06
C ALA A 218 2.15 4.50 22.15
N ARG A 219 2.68 5.19 23.16
CA ARG A 219 2.50 6.63 23.33
C ARG A 219 3.18 7.42 22.22
N ALA A 220 4.42 7.11 21.91
CA ALA A 220 5.17 7.76 20.85
C ALA A 220 4.44 7.65 19.50
N LEU A 221 3.92 6.47 19.14
CA LEU A 221 3.15 6.26 17.92
C LEU A 221 1.85 7.07 17.92
N LEU A 222 1.08 7.00 19.00
CA LEU A 222 -0.22 7.70 19.10
C LEU A 222 -0.07 9.22 19.11
N SER A 223 1.04 9.78 19.62
CA SER A 223 1.31 11.22 19.58
C SER A 223 1.44 11.77 18.16
N ARG A 224 1.85 10.93 17.23
CA ARG A 224 2.02 11.25 15.80
C ARG A 224 0.89 10.74 14.92
N ALA A 225 -0.06 9.97 15.48
CA ALA A 225 -1.18 9.40 14.74
C ALA A 225 -2.15 10.50 14.28
N ASP A 226 -2.62 10.38 13.04
CA ASP A 226 -3.77 11.13 12.51
C ASP A 226 -5.07 10.63 13.16
N ASP A 227 -6.15 11.40 13.12
CA ASP A 227 -7.44 10.96 13.62
C ASP A 227 -8.02 9.78 12.84
N SER A 228 -7.70 9.69 11.55
CA SER A 228 -8.06 8.57 10.66
C SER A 228 -7.09 7.38 10.72
N PHE A 229 -6.13 7.42 11.63
CA PHE A 229 -5.06 6.43 11.76
C PHE A 229 -5.56 5.00 11.71
N ARG A 230 -4.84 4.14 11.00
CA ARG A 230 -5.08 2.70 10.89
C ARG A 230 -3.93 1.93 11.50
N LEU A 231 -4.22 1.11 12.51
CA LEU A 231 -3.25 0.25 13.18
C LEU A 231 -3.50 -1.20 12.77
N TYR A 232 -2.54 -1.82 12.08
CA TYR A 232 -2.63 -3.18 11.61
C TYR A 232 -1.62 -4.07 12.34
N ARG A 233 -2.11 -5.12 12.98
CA ARG A 233 -1.32 -6.08 13.73
C ARG A 233 -1.69 -7.49 13.33
N GLN A 234 -0.68 -8.37 13.29
CA GLN A 234 -0.89 -9.78 12.99
C GLN A 234 -1.92 -10.39 13.95
N ASN A 235 -2.78 -11.25 13.42
CA ASN A 235 -3.85 -11.93 14.15
C ASN A 235 -4.92 -10.99 14.76
N SER A 236 -5.04 -9.77 14.26
CA SER A 236 -6.04 -8.81 14.69
C SER A 236 -6.68 -8.13 13.49
N PHE A 237 -7.96 -7.84 13.58
CA PHE A 237 -8.62 -6.95 12.62
C PHE A 237 -8.00 -5.55 12.70
N PRO A 238 -8.04 -4.79 11.58
CA PRO A 238 -7.60 -3.41 11.57
C PRO A 238 -8.31 -2.56 12.63
N PHE A 239 -7.52 -1.85 13.44
CA PHE A 239 -8.05 -0.82 14.33
C PHE A 239 -8.10 0.48 13.55
N VAL A 240 -9.32 0.92 13.22
CA VAL A 240 -9.55 2.10 12.38
C VAL A 240 -9.95 3.28 13.26
N GLY A 241 -9.23 4.38 13.13
CA GLY A 241 -9.33 5.58 13.95
C GLY A 241 -8.38 5.57 15.14
N ARG A 242 -7.88 6.77 15.48
CA ARG A 242 -6.92 6.96 16.57
C ARG A 242 -7.40 6.41 17.91
N GLU A 243 -8.69 6.54 18.21
CA GLU A 243 -9.27 6.05 19.47
C GLU A 243 -9.32 4.51 19.53
N ALA A 244 -9.64 3.84 18.41
CA ALA A 244 -9.58 2.39 18.34
C ALA A 244 -8.15 1.88 18.53
N ALA A 245 -7.18 2.53 17.88
CA ALA A 245 -5.76 2.22 18.05
C ALA A 245 -5.29 2.47 19.49
N ARG A 246 -5.73 3.55 20.15
CA ARG A 246 -5.42 3.84 21.54
C ARG A 246 -5.88 2.71 22.46
N LYS A 247 -7.11 2.25 22.29
CA LYS A 247 -7.65 1.12 23.07
C LYS A 247 -6.87 -0.17 22.84
N ALA A 248 -6.49 -0.44 21.60
CA ALA A 248 -5.72 -1.64 21.24
C ALA A 248 -4.29 -1.65 21.83
N LEU A 249 -3.74 -0.45 22.05
CA LEU A 249 -2.41 -0.25 22.62
C LEU A 249 -2.42 0.02 24.12
N GLU A 250 -3.61 0.11 24.74
CA GLU A 250 -3.74 0.37 26.17
C GLU A 250 -3.04 -0.71 27.01
N GLY A 251 -2.27 -0.28 28.00
CA GLY A 251 -1.51 -1.18 28.86
C GLY A 251 -0.28 -1.86 28.18
N LYS A 252 -0.02 -1.58 26.91
CA LYS A 252 1.21 -2.07 26.24
C LYS A 252 2.41 -1.23 26.72
N THR A 253 3.35 -1.90 27.36
CA THR A 253 4.59 -1.31 27.89
C THR A 253 5.82 -1.73 27.10
N ASP A 254 5.63 -2.51 26.05
CA ASP A 254 6.70 -3.01 25.21
C ASP A 254 7.49 -1.86 24.58
N VAL A 255 8.79 -2.05 24.49
CA VAL A 255 9.72 -1.13 23.81
C VAL A 255 9.99 -1.67 22.42
N VAL A 256 9.61 -0.90 21.41
CA VAL A 256 9.85 -1.23 20.01
C VAL A 256 10.95 -0.33 19.45
N THR A 257 11.97 -0.95 18.89
CA THR A 257 13.03 -0.26 18.16
C THR A 257 12.80 -0.44 16.67
N TRP A 258 12.74 0.67 15.95
CA TRP A 258 12.50 0.72 14.51
C TRP A 258 13.79 1.02 13.75
N LYS A 259 14.02 0.30 12.66
CA LYS A 259 15.12 0.57 11.74
C LYS A 259 14.58 0.72 10.33
N ALA A 260 14.43 1.97 9.88
CA ALA A 260 14.00 2.27 8.53
C ALA A 260 15.04 1.79 7.51
N SER A 261 14.59 1.05 6.51
CA SER A 261 15.39 0.63 5.37
C SER A 261 15.28 1.64 4.22
N LYS A 262 14.10 2.20 4.02
CA LYS A 262 13.82 3.17 2.96
C LYS A 262 12.63 4.05 3.34
N ALA A 263 12.66 5.30 2.86
CA ALA A 263 11.51 6.18 2.84
C ALA A 263 11.40 6.86 1.49
N GLU A 264 10.16 7.06 1.03
CA GLU A 264 9.84 7.78 -0.20
C GLU A 264 8.67 8.73 0.00
N VAL A 265 8.60 9.77 -0.82
CA VAL A 265 7.54 10.78 -0.78
C VAL A 265 7.03 11.07 -2.18
N SER A 266 5.79 11.52 -2.27
CA SER A 266 5.18 12.04 -3.48
C SER A 266 5.88 13.30 -3.98
N ARG A 267 5.70 13.64 -5.25
CA ARG A 267 6.22 14.88 -5.83
C ARG A 267 5.68 16.15 -5.16
N SER A 268 4.49 16.08 -4.56
CA SER A 268 3.94 17.18 -3.76
C SER A 268 4.46 17.21 -2.31
N GLY A 269 5.21 16.19 -1.88
CA GLY A 269 5.80 16.12 -0.55
C GLY A 269 4.77 16.09 0.60
N ASP A 270 3.55 15.63 0.34
CA ASP A 270 2.46 15.58 1.30
C ASP A 270 2.02 14.16 1.69
N LEU A 271 2.40 13.18 0.90
CA LEU A 271 2.23 11.75 1.18
C LEU A 271 3.58 11.06 1.06
N GLY A 272 3.88 10.19 2.01
CA GLY A 272 5.10 9.41 1.99
C GLY A 272 4.94 8.11 2.76
N TYR A 273 5.91 7.23 2.63
CA TYR A 273 5.96 5.98 3.37
C TYR A 273 7.39 5.65 3.77
N ALA A 274 7.51 4.90 4.85
CA ALA A 274 8.74 4.26 5.27
C ALA A 274 8.48 2.78 5.56
N TYR A 275 9.48 1.96 5.35
CA TYR A 275 9.47 0.57 5.74
C TYR A 275 10.83 0.12 6.24
N GLY A 276 10.83 -0.93 7.01
CA GLY A 276 12.04 -1.51 7.57
C GLY A 276 11.76 -2.66 8.49
N THR A 277 12.67 -2.84 9.45
CA THR A 277 12.56 -3.88 10.47
C THR A 277 12.27 -3.27 11.83
N TYR A 278 11.72 -4.08 12.73
CA TYR A 278 11.56 -3.73 14.13
C TYR A 278 12.01 -4.86 15.04
N GLU A 279 12.36 -4.48 16.26
CA GLU A 279 12.59 -5.37 17.39
C GLU A 279 11.69 -4.94 18.53
N LEU A 280 11.00 -5.89 19.15
CA LEU A 280 10.15 -5.66 20.31
C LEU A 280 10.79 -6.32 21.52
N LYS A 281 10.91 -5.58 22.62
CA LYS A 281 11.36 -6.06 23.92
C LYS A 281 10.26 -5.79 24.95
N THR A 282 10.07 -6.73 25.88
CA THR A 282 9.12 -6.54 26.98
C THR A 282 9.58 -5.42 27.92
N LYS A 283 10.91 -5.30 28.11
CA LYS A 283 11.53 -4.20 28.87
C LYS A 283 12.74 -3.69 28.10
N ALA A 284 13.05 -2.42 28.27
CA ALA A 284 14.25 -1.82 27.65
C ALA A 284 15.57 -2.51 28.06
N SER A 285 15.61 -3.07 29.28
CA SER A 285 16.78 -3.79 29.81
C SER A 285 16.98 -5.19 29.27
N ASP A 286 16.01 -5.74 28.51
CA ASP A 286 16.11 -7.10 27.99
C ASP A 286 17.26 -7.17 26.97
N GLU A 287 18.11 -8.20 27.08
CA GLU A 287 19.24 -8.39 26.16
C GLU A 287 18.77 -8.76 24.74
N LYS A 288 17.70 -9.56 24.66
CA LYS A 288 17.18 -10.08 23.39
C LYS A 288 15.75 -9.59 23.15
N PRO A 289 15.39 -9.29 21.90
CA PRO A 289 14.01 -9.02 21.58
C PRO A 289 13.15 -10.27 21.71
N THR A 290 11.92 -10.10 22.16
CA THR A 290 10.89 -11.15 22.22
C THR A 290 10.23 -11.37 20.86
N GLU A 291 10.26 -10.34 20.00
CA GLU A 291 9.71 -10.39 18.64
C GLU A 291 10.59 -9.54 17.71
N GLN A 292 10.74 -9.99 16.48
CA GLN A 292 11.36 -9.25 15.38
C GLN A 292 10.46 -9.34 14.15
N GLY A 293 10.47 -8.31 13.33
CA GLY A 293 9.65 -8.33 12.14
C GLY A 293 9.89 -7.16 11.20
N ASN A 294 8.94 -7.03 10.28
CA ASN A 294 8.93 -5.94 9.31
C ASN A 294 7.80 -4.97 9.63
N TYR A 295 8.00 -3.70 9.30
CA TYR A 295 6.97 -2.69 9.38
C TYR A 295 6.85 -1.88 8.10
N VAL A 296 5.66 -1.33 7.89
CA VAL A 296 5.38 -0.28 6.90
C VAL A 296 4.59 0.81 7.61
N ARG A 297 4.98 2.06 7.38
CA ARG A 297 4.31 3.23 7.90
C ARG A 297 4.01 4.21 6.79
N ILE A 298 2.76 4.65 6.71
CA ILE A 298 2.34 5.67 5.76
C ILE A 298 2.11 6.96 6.52
N TRP A 299 2.67 8.02 5.97
CA TRP A 299 2.67 9.35 6.55
C TRP A 299 1.99 10.36 5.64
N LYS A 300 1.24 11.24 6.22
CA LYS A 300 0.65 12.38 5.55
C LYS A 300 1.14 13.68 6.19
N ARG A 301 1.46 14.67 5.36
CA ARG A 301 2.00 15.94 5.84
C ARG A 301 0.92 17.00 5.87
N GLU A 302 0.73 17.58 7.05
CA GLU A 302 -0.14 18.72 7.31
C GLU A 302 0.71 19.93 7.67
N GLY A 303 0.77 20.93 6.79
CA GLY A 303 1.69 22.05 6.93
C GLY A 303 3.15 21.59 6.93
N SER A 304 3.83 21.73 8.07
CA SER A 304 5.21 21.23 8.29
C SER A 304 5.27 19.89 9.03
N THR A 305 4.15 19.38 9.54
CA THR A 305 4.11 18.23 10.44
C THR A 305 3.72 16.95 9.71
N TRP A 306 4.49 15.88 9.88
CA TRP A 306 4.14 14.55 9.46
C TRP A 306 3.24 13.86 10.48
N ARG A 307 2.14 13.25 10.01
CA ARG A 307 1.22 12.44 10.79
C ARG A 307 1.17 11.03 10.22
N VAL A 308 1.17 10.03 11.09
CA VAL A 308 1.01 8.62 10.70
C VAL A 308 -0.47 8.36 10.39
N VAL A 309 -0.75 7.89 9.18
CA VAL A 309 -2.10 7.50 8.76
C VAL A 309 -2.28 5.98 8.73
N LEU A 310 -1.19 5.23 8.64
CA LEU A 310 -1.19 3.78 8.77
C LEU A 310 0.14 3.30 9.38
N ASP A 311 0.04 2.35 10.30
CA ASP A 311 1.17 1.58 10.83
C ASP A 311 0.82 0.10 10.82
N VAL A 312 1.59 -0.68 10.07
CA VAL A 312 1.42 -2.13 9.98
C VAL A 312 2.70 -2.84 10.35
N THR A 313 2.59 -3.89 11.17
CA THR A 313 3.70 -4.76 11.54
C THR A 313 3.36 -6.23 11.33
N SER A 314 4.36 -7.01 10.95
CA SER A 314 4.26 -8.47 10.87
C SER A 314 5.53 -9.10 11.42
N ALA A 315 5.34 -9.95 12.42
CA ALA A 315 6.44 -10.71 13.03
C ALA A 315 7.03 -11.72 12.05
N VAL A 316 8.34 -11.87 12.10
CA VAL A 316 9.07 -12.92 11.40
C VAL A 316 9.28 -14.07 12.36
N ARG A 317 8.80 -15.27 12.01
CA ARG A 317 9.01 -16.47 12.85
C ARG A 317 10.50 -16.74 13.01
N PRO A 318 10.99 -17.00 14.24
CA PRO A 318 12.34 -17.54 14.43
C PRO A 318 12.51 -18.83 13.62
N GLN A 319 13.74 -19.08 13.18
CA GLN A 319 14.10 -20.40 12.60
C GLN A 319 14.18 -21.44 13.67
#